data_6ec096d57cc977767b7a6286d98b6841
#
_entry.id   6ec096d57cc977767b7a6286d98b6841
#
_cell.length_a   1.000
_cell.length_b   1.000
_cell.length_c   1.000
_cell.angle_alpha   90.00
_cell.angle_beta   90.00
_cell.angle_gamma   90.00
#
_symmetry.space_group_name_H-M   'P 1'
#
loop_
_entity.id
_entity.type
_entity.pdbx_description
1 polymer ?
#
loop_
_entity_poly.entity_id
_entity_poly.type
_entity_poly.pdbx_seq_one_letter_code
_entity_poly.pdbx_strand_id
1 'polypeptide(L)'
;MATLADTRPINPFEVSANAIYTEDQWREPFARLRAEMPLSWCPESPFGAYWSVVTHDLVQEVELRHDVFSSRWDMGNITIAEAVNGEGFPNFIAQDQPIHTAQRKVIAPAFSPSQILKLEKLVRER
;
A
#
# COMPACT_ATOMS: atom_id res chain seq x y z
N MET A 1 26.60 15.16 -21.54
CA MET A 1 25.93 13.86 -21.26
C MET A 1 24.50 14.00 -21.70
N ALA A 2 24.02 13.20 -22.65
CA ALA A 2 22.61 13.21 -23.04
C ALA A 2 21.79 12.62 -21.89
N THR A 3 20.85 13.40 -21.36
CA THR A 3 19.87 12.92 -20.40
C THR A 3 19.00 11.88 -21.10
N LEU A 4 19.03 10.63 -20.66
CA LEU A 4 18.09 9.63 -21.16
C LEU A 4 16.67 10.17 -20.89
N ALA A 5 15.87 10.27 -21.94
CA ALA A 5 14.47 10.66 -21.78
C ALA A 5 13.77 9.67 -20.83
N ASP A 6 13.06 10.17 -19.87
CA ASP A 6 12.26 9.34 -18.97
C ASP A 6 11.14 8.67 -19.78
N THR A 7 11.23 7.34 -19.93
CA THR A 7 10.28 6.55 -20.71
C THR A 7 9.21 5.89 -19.84
N ARG A 8 9.15 6.22 -18.54
CA ARG A 8 8.14 5.67 -17.65
C ARG A 8 6.73 6.12 -18.06
N PRO A 9 5.74 5.23 -18.05
CA PRO A 9 4.36 5.61 -18.33
C PRO A 9 3.82 6.52 -17.22
N ILE A 10 3.67 7.81 -17.51
CA ILE A 10 3.21 8.81 -16.55
C ILE A 10 1.72 8.67 -16.31
N ASN A 11 1.31 8.61 -15.04
CA ASN A 11 -0.09 8.59 -14.64
C ASN A 11 -0.78 9.91 -15.05
N PRO A 12 -1.84 9.86 -15.87
CA PRO A 12 -2.54 11.07 -16.30
C PRO A 12 -3.52 11.63 -15.25
N PHE A 13 -3.72 10.91 -14.14
CA PHE A 13 -4.65 11.29 -13.08
C PHE A 13 -3.92 11.48 -11.76
N GLU A 14 -4.29 12.50 -11.02
CA GLU A 14 -3.79 12.71 -9.67
C GLU A 14 -4.58 11.86 -8.65
N VAL A 15 -4.36 10.55 -8.67
CA VAL A 15 -5.09 9.60 -7.81
C VAL A 15 -4.70 9.68 -6.33
N SER A 16 -3.69 10.47 -5.97
CA SER A 16 -3.29 10.74 -4.57
C SER A 16 -4.04 11.93 -3.95
N ALA A 17 -4.76 12.73 -4.75
CA ALA A 17 -5.48 13.89 -4.25
C ALA A 17 -6.67 13.48 -3.38
N ASN A 18 -6.77 14.02 -2.16
CA ASN A 18 -7.87 13.73 -1.25
C ASN A 18 -9.26 14.06 -1.84
N ALA A 19 -9.34 15.09 -2.69
CA ALA A 19 -10.58 15.54 -3.30
C ALA A 19 -11.32 14.43 -4.06
N ILE A 20 -10.61 13.59 -4.83
CA ILE A 20 -11.26 12.52 -5.61
C ILE A 20 -11.99 11.50 -4.75
N TYR A 21 -11.56 11.32 -3.50
CA TYR A 21 -12.18 10.38 -2.55
C TYR A 21 -13.31 11.05 -1.77
N THR A 22 -13.13 12.28 -1.32
CA THR A 22 -14.16 13.02 -0.57
C THR A 22 -15.37 13.37 -1.44
N GLU A 23 -15.17 13.56 -2.75
CA GLU A 23 -16.22 13.86 -3.73
C GLU A 23 -16.73 12.60 -4.48
N ASP A 24 -16.29 11.41 -4.09
CA ASP A 24 -16.63 10.12 -4.71
C ASP A 24 -16.32 10.03 -6.21
N GLN A 25 -15.29 10.73 -6.68
CA GLN A 25 -14.87 10.82 -8.09
C GLN A 25 -13.76 9.84 -8.49
N TRP A 26 -13.34 8.96 -7.59
CA TRP A 26 -12.22 8.04 -7.80
C TRP A 26 -12.51 6.89 -8.78
N ARG A 27 -13.77 6.51 -8.98
CA ARG A 27 -14.14 5.30 -9.74
C ARG A 27 -13.73 5.36 -11.20
N GLU A 28 -14.00 6.46 -11.87
CA GLU A 28 -13.71 6.65 -13.30
C GLU A 28 -12.19 6.70 -13.56
N PRO A 29 -11.39 7.53 -12.88
CA PRO A 29 -9.92 7.49 -13.03
C PRO A 29 -9.33 6.12 -12.83
N PHE A 30 -9.70 5.39 -11.79
CA PHE A 30 -9.20 4.03 -11.57
C PHE A 30 -9.70 3.01 -12.59
N ALA A 31 -10.91 3.15 -13.11
CA ALA A 31 -11.39 2.27 -14.19
C ALA A 31 -10.57 2.46 -15.47
N ARG A 32 -10.26 3.72 -15.82
CA ARG A 32 -9.40 4.03 -16.96
C ARG A 32 -7.96 3.55 -16.75
N LEU A 33 -7.38 3.78 -15.59
CA LEU A 33 -6.04 3.28 -15.29
C LEU A 33 -5.96 1.75 -15.41
N ARG A 34 -6.96 1.02 -14.90
CA ARG A 34 -6.99 -0.44 -15.05
C ARG A 34 -7.05 -0.90 -16.50
N ALA A 35 -7.75 -0.16 -17.35
CA ALA A 35 -7.92 -0.52 -18.75
C ALA A 35 -6.74 -0.11 -19.64
N GLU A 36 -6.18 1.07 -19.39
CA GLU A 36 -5.25 1.72 -20.31
C GLU A 36 -3.81 1.72 -19.79
N MET A 37 -3.61 1.82 -18.46
CA MET A 37 -2.30 2.04 -17.86
C MET A 37 -2.21 1.45 -16.44
N PRO A 38 -2.28 0.10 -16.29
CA PRO A 38 -2.40 -0.58 -15.01
C PRO A 38 -1.17 -0.43 -14.09
N LEU A 39 -0.04 -0.05 -14.66
CA LEU A 39 1.19 0.33 -13.96
C LEU A 39 1.65 1.69 -14.50
N SER A 40 1.66 2.71 -13.65
CA SER A 40 1.99 4.06 -14.06
C SER A 40 2.80 4.83 -13.01
N TRP A 41 3.66 5.71 -13.47
CA TRP A 41 4.52 6.54 -12.62
C TRP A 41 3.84 7.86 -12.28
N CYS A 42 3.80 8.21 -11.01
CA CYS A 42 3.35 9.50 -10.50
C CYS A 42 4.59 10.28 -10.05
N PRO A 43 5.11 11.22 -10.86
CA PRO A 43 6.35 11.93 -10.57
C PRO A 43 6.22 12.89 -9.40
N GLU A 44 5.02 13.41 -9.18
CA GLU A 44 4.72 14.42 -8.17
C GLU A 44 3.44 14.07 -7.42
N SER A 45 3.49 14.16 -6.11
CA SER A 45 2.32 14.08 -5.25
C SER A 45 2.63 14.74 -3.89
N PRO A 46 1.61 14.98 -3.05
CA PRO A 46 1.84 15.42 -1.65
C PRO A 46 2.68 14.45 -0.82
N PHE A 47 2.88 13.23 -1.31
CA PHE A 47 3.60 12.15 -0.62
C PHE A 47 4.91 11.77 -1.29
N GLY A 48 5.39 12.57 -2.26
CA GLY A 48 6.54 12.24 -3.11
C GLY A 48 6.15 11.46 -4.37
N ALA A 49 7.16 11.02 -5.12
CA ALA A 49 6.96 10.27 -6.34
C ALA A 49 6.68 8.78 -6.04
N TYR A 50 5.77 8.16 -6.81
CA TYR A 50 5.40 6.75 -6.58
C TYR A 50 4.94 6.03 -7.85
N TRP A 51 4.92 4.70 -7.82
CA TRP A 51 4.28 3.87 -8.82
C TRP A 51 2.84 3.54 -8.42
N SER A 52 1.90 3.86 -9.30
CA SER A 52 0.50 3.46 -9.16
C SER A 52 0.28 2.09 -9.78
N VAL A 53 -0.19 1.13 -8.98
CA VAL A 53 -0.47 -0.26 -9.36
C VAL A 53 -1.95 -0.52 -9.10
N VAL A 54 -2.75 -0.77 -10.16
CA VAL A 54 -4.22 -0.69 -10.04
C VAL A 54 -4.98 -1.94 -10.47
N THR A 55 -4.31 -3.00 -10.93
CA THR A 55 -4.95 -4.29 -11.22
C THR A 55 -4.67 -5.30 -10.12
N HIS A 56 -5.61 -6.21 -9.89
CA HIS A 56 -5.50 -7.25 -8.87
C HIS A 56 -4.23 -8.10 -9.05
N ASP A 57 -3.93 -8.53 -10.27
CA ASP A 57 -2.79 -9.40 -10.54
C ASP A 57 -1.46 -8.73 -10.25
N LEU A 58 -1.31 -7.44 -10.64
CA LEU A 58 -0.11 -6.67 -10.33
C LEU A 58 0.01 -6.36 -8.83
N VAL A 59 -1.11 -6.09 -8.15
CA VAL A 59 -1.11 -5.91 -6.69
C VAL A 59 -0.66 -7.21 -6.01
N GLN A 60 -1.20 -8.35 -6.43
CA GLN A 60 -0.75 -9.65 -5.91
C GLN A 60 0.73 -9.91 -6.18
N GLU A 61 1.24 -9.57 -7.36
CA GLU A 61 2.66 -9.73 -7.68
C GLU A 61 3.53 -8.92 -6.70
N VAL A 62 3.18 -7.67 -6.45
CA VAL A 62 3.92 -6.81 -5.49
C VAL A 62 3.84 -7.38 -4.08
N GLU A 63 2.64 -7.73 -3.61
CA GLU A 63 2.39 -8.24 -2.26
C GLU A 63 3.09 -9.58 -1.96
N LEU A 64 3.16 -10.47 -2.94
CA LEU A 64 3.77 -11.79 -2.76
C LEU A 64 5.30 -11.76 -2.88
N ARG A 65 5.86 -10.74 -3.54
CA ARG A 65 7.31 -10.62 -3.74
C ARG A 65 7.98 -9.78 -2.67
N HIS A 66 7.83 -10.20 -1.44
CA HIS A 66 8.47 -9.56 -0.27
C HIS A 66 10.01 -9.62 -0.30
N ASP A 67 10.60 -10.39 -1.20
CA ASP A 67 12.03 -10.44 -1.49
C ASP A 67 12.52 -9.26 -2.34
N VAL A 68 11.60 -8.58 -3.02
CA VAL A 68 11.87 -7.43 -3.92
C VAL A 68 11.24 -6.15 -3.37
N PHE A 69 10.00 -6.25 -2.89
CA PHE A 69 9.23 -5.11 -2.39
C PHE A 69 9.20 -5.11 -0.86
N SER A 70 9.83 -4.13 -0.27
CA SER A 70 9.93 -3.98 1.17
C SER A 70 8.72 -3.23 1.75
N SER A 71 8.24 -3.69 2.91
CA SER A 71 7.24 -2.99 3.71
C SER A 71 7.86 -2.21 4.88
N ARG A 72 9.20 -2.14 4.94
CA ARG A 72 9.90 -1.48 6.04
C ARG A 72 9.58 0.01 6.11
N TRP A 73 9.42 0.48 7.34
CA TRP A 73 9.12 1.90 7.62
C TRP A 73 10.20 2.88 7.10
N ASP A 74 11.46 2.44 7.05
CA ASP A 74 12.59 3.24 6.56
C ASP A 74 12.79 3.15 5.03
N MET A 75 11.98 2.35 4.34
CA MET A 75 12.03 2.15 2.89
C MET A 75 10.75 2.64 2.17
N GLY A 76 9.90 3.40 2.84
CA GLY A 76 8.67 3.95 2.26
C GLY A 76 7.39 3.57 3.00
N ASN A 77 7.40 2.49 3.79
CA ASN A 77 6.26 2.05 4.61
C ASN A 77 4.98 1.72 3.82
N ILE A 78 4.00 1.19 4.54
CA ILE A 78 2.61 0.99 4.06
C ILE A 78 1.81 2.29 3.96
N THR A 79 2.33 3.38 4.48
CA THR A 79 1.72 4.70 4.36
C THR A 79 2.27 5.41 3.13
N ILE A 80 1.39 6.02 2.35
CA ILE A 80 1.77 6.91 1.24
C ILE A 80 2.28 8.22 1.86
N ALA A 81 3.45 8.19 2.50
CA ALA A 81 4.08 9.36 3.06
C ALA A 81 5.58 9.11 3.15
N GLU A 82 6.38 10.09 2.78
CA GLU A 82 7.79 10.05 3.13
C GLU A 82 7.91 9.95 4.66
N ALA A 83 8.81 9.11 5.14
CA ALA A 83 9.09 9.01 6.55
C ALA A 83 9.58 10.37 7.06
N VAL A 84 8.69 11.16 7.61
CA VAL A 84 9.03 12.46 8.18
C VAL A 84 9.90 12.20 9.41
N ASN A 85 11.18 12.59 9.31
CA ASN A 85 12.16 12.56 10.40
C ASN A 85 12.59 11.20 10.96
N GLY A 86 12.40 10.09 10.23
CA GLY A 86 12.85 8.77 10.70
C GLY A 86 12.10 8.23 11.91
N GLU A 87 11.02 8.85 12.32
CA GLU A 87 10.16 8.43 13.42
C GLU A 87 9.05 7.50 12.92
N GLY A 88 9.43 6.36 12.33
CA GLY A 88 8.50 5.28 12.06
C GLY A 88 8.23 4.49 13.33
N PHE A 89 6.95 4.28 13.69
CA PHE A 89 6.60 3.38 14.77
C PHE A 89 6.85 1.93 14.30
N PRO A 90 7.80 1.19 14.88
CA PRO A 90 8.18 -0.14 14.41
C PRO A 90 7.10 -1.18 14.78
N ASN A 91 5.97 -1.14 14.08
CA ASN A 91 4.97 -2.19 14.18
C ASN A 91 5.29 -3.33 13.18
N PHE A 92 4.69 -4.50 13.40
CA PHE A 92 5.00 -5.68 12.57
C PHE A 92 4.58 -5.53 11.10
N ILE A 93 3.60 -4.67 10.79
CA ILE A 93 3.13 -4.40 9.42
C ILE A 93 4.21 -3.65 8.63
N ALA A 94 4.95 -2.77 9.31
CA ALA A 94 6.00 -1.95 8.72
C ALA A 94 7.40 -2.60 8.86
N GLN A 95 7.46 -3.93 8.72
CA GLN A 95 8.70 -4.70 8.81
C GLN A 95 8.71 -5.86 7.82
N ASP A 96 9.92 -6.20 7.34
CA ASP A 96 10.13 -7.35 6.48
C ASP A 96 10.42 -8.64 7.27
N GLN A 97 10.49 -9.72 6.53
CA GLN A 97 10.98 -11.01 7.04
C GLN A 97 12.44 -10.87 7.53
N PRO A 98 12.84 -11.58 8.59
CA PRO A 98 12.08 -12.54 9.40
C PRO A 98 11.30 -11.91 10.56
N ILE A 99 11.50 -10.62 10.85
CA ILE A 99 10.94 -9.93 12.03
C ILE A 99 9.40 -9.91 11.95
N HIS A 100 8.86 -9.53 10.79
CA HIS A 100 7.42 -9.57 10.54
C HIS A 100 6.81 -10.92 10.92
N THR A 101 7.38 -12.02 10.40
CA THR A 101 6.87 -13.38 10.67
C THR A 101 6.96 -13.74 12.15
N ALA A 102 8.04 -13.39 12.81
CA ALA A 102 8.22 -13.69 14.24
C ALA A 102 7.15 -12.98 15.08
N GLN A 103 6.94 -11.70 14.86
CA GLN A 103 5.94 -10.91 15.59
C GLN A 103 4.50 -11.37 15.25
N ARG A 104 4.19 -11.61 13.98
CA ARG A 104 2.88 -12.09 13.54
C ARG A 104 2.52 -13.43 14.20
N LYS A 105 3.47 -14.36 14.33
CA LYS A 105 3.25 -15.66 14.99
C LYS A 105 2.82 -15.52 16.44
N VAL A 106 3.26 -14.49 17.14
CA VAL A 106 2.89 -14.26 18.55
C VAL A 106 1.41 -13.88 18.66
N ILE A 107 0.91 -13.05 17.77
CA ILE A 107 -0.46 -12.52 17.84
C ILE A 107 -1.49 -13.36 17.07
N ALA A 108 -1.07 -14.14 16.07
CA ALA A 108 -1.98 -14.91 15.21
C ALA A 108 -2.94 -15.84 15.98
N PRO A 109 -2.56 -16.52 17.07
CA PRO A 109 -3.48 -17.36 17.85
C PRO A 109 -4.67 -16.59 18.43
N ALA A 110 -4.48 -15.30 18.79
CA ALA A 110 -5.57 -14.45 19.31
C ALA A 110 -6.65 -14.14 18.26
N PHE A 111 -6.32 -14.26 16.98
CA PHE A 111 -7.21 -14.03 15.84
C PHE A 111 -7.67 -15.34 15.17
N SER A 112 -7.51 -16.47 15.84
CA SER A 112 -8.04 -17.74 15.32
C SER A 112 -9.57 -17.70 15.19
N PRO A 113 -10.18 -18.47 14.25
CA PRO A 113 -11.62 -18.49 14.08
C PRO A 113 -12.39 -18.76 15.39
N SER A 114 -11.88 -19.63 16.25
CA SER A 114 -12.49 -19.92 17.55
C SER A 114 -12.46 -18.76 18.53
N GLN A 115 -11.44 -17.90 18.48
CA GLN A 115 -11.38 -16.70 19.30
C GLN A 115 -12.27 -15.60 18.74
N ILE A 116 -12.30 -15.42 17.43
CA ILE A 116 -13.20 -14.46 16.77
C ILE A 116 -14.68 -14.78 17.06
N LEU A 117 -15.09 -16.06 17.02
CA LEU A 117 -16.45 -16.47 17.37
C LEU A 117 -16.83 -16.11 18.83
N LYS A 118 -15.87 -16.14 19.77
CA LYS A 118 -16.13 -15.68 21.14
C LYS A 118 -16.37 -14.17 21.23
N LEU A 119 -15.62 -13.40 20.43
CA LEU A 119 -15.77 -11.95 20.36
C LEU A 119 -17.08 -11.53 19.69
N GLU A 120 -17.59 -12.31 18.74
CA GLU A 120 -18.84 -12.02 18.04
C GLU A 120 -20.01 -11.81 19.03
N LYS A 121 -20.14 -12.69 20.01
CA LYS A 121 -21.19 -12.56 21.04
C LYS A 121 -21.07 -11.24 21.80
N LEU A 122 -19.86 -10.91 22.24
CA LEU A 122 -19.59 -9.67 22.98
C LEU A 122 -19.91 -8.41 22.16
N VAL A 123 -19.60 -8.42 20.87
CA VAL A 123 -19.87 -7.30 19.97
C VAL A 123 -21.36 -7.13 19.69
N ARG A 124 -22.11 -8.26 19.57
CA ARG A 124 -23.57 -8.20 19.33
C ARG A 124 -24.39 -7.79 20.56
N GLU A 125 -23.85 -7.96 21.76
CA GLU A 125 -24.50 -7.60 23.02
C GLU A 125 -24.32 -6.13 23.42
N ARG A 126 -23.51 -5.33 22.65
CA ARG A 126 -23.24 -3.91 22.87
C ARG A 126 -23.86 -3.02 21.78
#